data_e36e285c973e3bc8ce84d1741d813b5c
#
_entry.id   e36e285c973e3bc8ce84d1741d813b5c
#
_cell.length_a   1.000
_cell.length_b   1.000
_cell.length_c   1.000
_cell.angle_alpha   90.00
_cell.angle_beta   90.00
_cell.angle_gamma   90.00
#
_symmetry.space_group_name_H-M   'P 1'
#
loop_
_entity.id
_entity.type
_entity.pdbx_description
1 polymer ?
#
loop_
_entity_poly.entity_id
_entity_poly.type
_entity_poly.pdbx_seq_one_letter_code
_entity_poly.pdbx_strand_id
1 'polypeptide(L)'
;IMRLVMPEEVIREKGLAALADEKEAIYREIYAPDIRPVEGLKELLERLRAAGIPCAVGSSGCKTNVDFVLDSCAIRPYFDAAISGDMVSRCKPDPEIYLTAAAALGVSPADCVIFEDAWAGFEAARRAGAGRIVALTTTLPREELEREPQADRIIDSFADIDDIGALLA
;
A
#
# COMPACT_ATOMS: atom_id res chain seq x y z
N ILE A 1 -2.24 -8.87 -17.14
CA ILE A 1 -1.41 -10.03 -16.72
C ILE A 1 -2.06 -11.34 -17.14
N MET A 2 -3.32 -11.66 -16.78
CA MET A 2 -3.99 -12.93 -17.10
C MET A 2 -3.92 -13.31 -18.59
N ARG A 3 -4.12 -12.35 -19.50
CA ARG A 3 -3.99 -12.60 -20.96
C ARG A 3 -2.60 -13.01 -21.44
N LEU A 4 -1.56 -12.72 -20.66
CA LEU A 4 -0.17 -13.05 -20.99
C LEU A 4 0.26 -14.45 -20.54
N VAL A 5 -0.43 -15.00 -19.54
CA VAL A 5 -0.01 -16.23 -18.86
C VAL A 5 -1.02 -17.38 -18.97
N MET A 6 -2.27 -17.09 -19.37
CA MET A 6 -3.32 -18.11 -19.48
C MET A 6 -3.60 -18.48 -20.94
N PRO A 7 -3.83 -19.77 -21.23
CA PRO A 7 -4.25 -20.21 -22.57
C PRO A 7 -5.58 -19.56 -22.98
N GLU A 8 -5.71 -19.19 -24.26
CA GLU A 8 -6.93 -18.55 -24.77
C GLU A 8 -8.20 -19.39 -24.58
N GLU A 9 -8.07 -20.72 -24.62
CA GLU A 9 -9.19 -21.64 -24.40
C GLU A 9 -9.74 -21.51 -22.98
N VAL A 10 -8.85 -21.43 -21.96
CA VAL A 10 -9.23 -21.25 -20.55
C VAL A 10 -9.87 -19.88 -20.33
N ILE A 11 -9.34 -18.84 -21.00
CA ILE A 11 -9.92 -17.49 -20.92
C ILE A 11 -11.33 -17.47 -21.53
N ARG A 12 -11.52 -18.17 -22.65
CA ARG A 12 -12.83 -18.26 -23.33
C ARG A 12 -13.85 -19.03 -22.52
N GLU A 13 -13.43 -20.11 -21.83
CA GLU A 13 -14.30 -20.96 -21.02
C GLU A 13 -14.71 -20.29 -19.71
N LYS A 14 -13.76 -19.78 -18.94
CA LYS A 14 -13.99 -19.23 -17.60
C LYS A 14 -14.25 -17.74 -17.58
N GLY A 15 -13.74 -16.98 -18.55
CA GLY A 15 -13.73 -15.53 -18.54
C GLY A 15 -12.60 -14.91 -17.68
N LEU A 16 -12.14 -13.74 -18.06
CA LEU A 16 -11.01 -13.06 -17.39
C LEU A 16 -11.33 -12.66 -15.94
N ALA A 17 -12.57 -12.24 -15.67
CA ALA A 17 -12.99 -11.82 -14.33
C ALA A 17 -12.94 -13.00 -13.35
N ALA A 18 -13.56 -14.14 -13.72
CA ALA A 18 -13.57 -15.34 -12.88
C ALA A 18 -12.15 -15.87 -12.62
N LEU A 19 -11.28 -15.84 -13.63
CA LEU A 19 -9.88 -16.24 -13.47
C LEU A 19 -9.10 -15.28 -12.55
N ALA A 20 -9.39 -13.99 -12.61
CA ALA A 20 -8.79 -13.02 -11.70
C ALA A 20 -9.25 -13.26 -10.26
N ASP A 21 -10.54 -13.47 -10.04
CA ASP A 21 -11.11 -13.77 -8.72
C ASP A 21 -10.56 -15.08 -8.13
N GLU A 22 -10.45 -16.14 -8.95
CA GLU A 22 -9.86 -17.41 -8.57
C GLU A 22 -8.37 -17.24 -8.15
N LYS A 23 -7.60 -16.48 -8.93
CA LYS A 23 -6.21 -16.16 -8.60
C LYS A 23 -6.10 -15.43 -7.25
N GLU A 24 -6.94 -14.44 -7.01
CA GLU A 24 -6.91 -13.69 -5.75
C GLU A 24 -7.38 -14.56 -4.56
N ALA A 25 -8.30 -15.51 -4.78
CA ALA A 25 -8.71 -16.46 -3.75
C ALA A 25 -7.56 -17.41 -3.37
N ILE A 26 -6.87 -17.97 -4.37
CA ILE A 26 -5.70 -18.82 -4.18
C ILE A 26 -4.57 -18.04 -3.47
N TYR A 27 -4.33 -16.80 -3.86
CA TYR A 27 -3.35 -15.94 -3.17
C TYR A 27 -3.66 -15.83 -1.67
N ARG A 28 -4.90 -15.54 -1.30
CA ARG A 28 -5.28 -15.43 0.12
C ARG A 28 -5.13 -16.74 0.88
N GLU A 29 -5.50 -17.85 0.25
CA GLU A 29 -5.36 -19.19 0.86
C GLU A 29 -3.89 -19.54 1.14
N ILE A 30 -3.02 -19.34 0.14
CA ILE A 30 -1.58 -19.63 0.27
C ILE A 30 -0.91 -18.70 1.28
N TYR A 31 -1.29 -17.41 1.30
CA TYR A 31 -0.64 -16.41 2.13
C TYR A 31 -1.16 -16.39 3.59
N ALA A 32 -2.36 -16.90 3.85
CA ALA A 32 -2.99 -16.86 5.18
C ALA A 32 -2.11 -17.37 6.34
N PRO A 33 -1.33 -18.45 6.21
CA PRO A 33 -0.48 -18.93 7.31
C PRO A 33 0.69 -18.01 7.65
N ASP A 34 1.15 -17.21 6.68
CA ASP A 34 2.37 -16.40 6.79
C ASP A 34 2.11 -14.91 6.93
N ILE A 35 0.82 -14.50 6.82
CA ILE A 35 0.47 -13.09 6.88
C ILE A 35 0.74 -12.50 8.26
N ARG A 36 1.54 -11.43 8.27
CA ARG A 36 1.87 -10.64 9.47
C ARG A 36 2.21 -9.22 9.06
N PRO A 37 1.97 -8.24 9.94
CA PRO A 37 2.39 -6.87 9.67
C PRO A 37 3.93 -6.79 9.63
N VAL A 38 4.43 -5.82 8.87
CA VAL A 38 5.86 -5.46 8.93
C VAL A 38 6.18 -5.03 10.37
N GLU A 39 7.38 -5.40 10.83
CA GLU A 39 7.84 -5.11 12.19
C GLU A 39 7.68 -3.61 12.54
N GLY A 40 7.17 -3.33 13.75
CA GLY A 40 6.95 -1.98 14.25
C GLY A 40 5.70 -1.27 13.68
N LEU A 41 4.98 -1.86 12.71
CA LEU A 41 3.81 -1.20 12.09
C LEU A 41 2.71 -0.93 13.12
N LYS A 42 2.38 -1.92 13.93
CA LYS A 42 1.28 -1.80 14.90
C LYS A 42 1.59 -0.76 15.95
N GLU A 43 2.80 -0.76 16.46
CA GLU A 43 3.30 0.21 17.44
C GLU A 43 3.31 1.63 16.88
N LEU A 44 3.69 1.80 15.59
CA LEU A 44 3.61 3.09 14.92
C LEU A 44 2.15 3.55 14.80
N LEU A 45 1.26 2.69 14.35
CA LEU A 45 -0.17 3.00 14.21
C LEU A 45 -0.82 3.38 15.55
N GLU A 46 -0.45 2.72 16.63
CA GLU A 46 -0.89 3.06 17.99
C GLU A 46 -0.44 4.47 18.41
N ARG A 47 0.81 4.82 18.12
CA ARG A 47 1.38 6.16 18.39
C ARG A 47 0.71 7.24 17.54
N LEU A 48 0.49 7.00 16.24
CA LEU A 48 -0.19 7.93 15.35
C LEU A 48 -1.62 8.18 15.81
N ARG A 49 -2.35 7.12 16.16
CA ARG A 49 -3.70 7.22 16.70
C ARG A 49 -3.76 8.01 18.01
N ALA A 50 -2.81 7.76 18.94
CA ALA A 50 -2.72 8.50 20.20
C ALA A 50 -2.44 10.00 19.99
N ALA A 51 -1.72 10.33 18.91
CA ALA A 51 -1.44 11.72 18.49
C ALA A 51 -2.58 12.35 17.67
N GLY A 52 -3.66 11.61 17.37
CA GLY A 52 -4.78 12.10 16.57
C GLY A 52 -4.44 12.27 15.09
N ILE A 53 -3.43 11.56 14.58
CA ILE A 53 -2.99 11.62 13.18
C ILE A 53 -3.80 10.60 12.38
N PRO A 54 -4.60 11.03 11.38
CA PRO A 54 -5.40 10.13 10.58
C PRO A 54 -4.54 9.29 9.64
N CYS A 55 -4.92 8.03 9.45
CA CYS A 55 -4.21 7.09 8.61
C CYS A 55 -5.12 6.49 7.52
N ALA A 56 -4.58 6.29 6.33
CA ALA A 56 -5.28 5.61 5.25
C ALA A 56 -4.40 4.58 4.56
N VAL A 57 -5.04 3.55 4.00
CA VAL A 57 -4.42 2.60 3.08
C VAL A 57 -4.70 3.02 1.65
N GLY A 58 -3.66 3.01 0.79
CA GLY A 58 -3.77 3.14 -0.66
C GLY A 58 -3.09 1.95 -1.35
N SER A 59 -3.84 0.91 -1.71
CA SER A 59 -3.33 -0.34 -2.25
C SER A 59 -3.78 -0.58 -3.69
N SER A 60 -2.88 -1.04 -4.56
CA SER A 60 -3.22 -1.52 -5.91
C SER A 60 -3.95 -2.88 -5.91
N GLY A 61 -4.00 -3.57 -4.77
CA GLY A 61 -4.75 -4.80 -4.61
C GLY A 61 -6.26 -4.59 -4.67
N CYS A 62 -7.02 -5.64 -5.02
CA CYS A 62 -8.48 -5.62 -4.96
C CYS A 62 -8.96 -5.47 -3.50
N LYS A 63 -10.19 -4.99 -3.34
CA LYS A 63 -10.79 -4.75 -2.02
C LYS A 63 -10.74 -5.97 -1.11
N THR A 64 -11.03 -7.15 -1.65
CA THR A 64 -11.01 -8.40 -0.87
C THR A 64 -9.63 -8.75 -0.32
N ASN A 65 -8.55 -8.42 -1.03
CA ASN A 65 -7.19 -8.62 -0.54
C ASN A 65 -6.80 -7.57 0.50
N VAL A 66 -7.20 -6.31 0.31
CA VAL A 66 -7.00 -5.25 1.30
C VAL A 66 -7.71 -5.61 2.60
N ASP A 67 -8.98 -6.00 2.52
CA ASP A 67 -9.76 -6.44 3.67
C ASP A 67 -9.11 -7.63 4.38
N PHE A 68 -8.69 -8.65 3.61
CA PHE A 68 -8.00 -9.83 4.14
C PHE A 68 -6.73 -9.47 4.93
N VAL A 69 -5.88 -8.58 4.40
CA VAL A 69 -4.65 -8.15 5.08
C VAL A 69 -4.97 -7.37 6.36
N LEU A 70 -5.86 -6.38 6.28
CA LEU A 70 -6.20 -5.52 7.42
C LEU A 70 -6.82 -6.31 8.58
N ASP A 71 -7.68 -7.29 8.27
CA ASP A 71 -8.36 -8.11 9.28
C ASP A 71 -7.42 -9.17 9.85
N SER A 72 -6.66 -9.87 9.00
CA SER A 72 -5.71 -10.90 9.45
C SER A 72 -4.60 -10.34 10.33
N CYS A 73 -4.13 -9.12 10.03
CA CYS A 73 -3.13 -8.41 10.85
C CYS A 73 -3.74 -7.69 12.07
N ALA A 74 -5.07 -7.66 12.20
CA ALA A 74 -5.79 -6.92 13.25
C ALA A 74 -5.41 -5.43 13.30
N ILE A 75 -5.19 -4.80 12.13
CA ILE A 75 -4.79 -3.39 12.01
C ILE A 75 -5.87 -2.49 11.42
N ARG A 76 -6.99 -3.05 10.95
CA ARG A 76 -8.11 -2.27 10.39
C ARG A 76 -8.56 -1.09 11.26
N PRO A 77 -8.70 -1.23 12.60
CA PRO A 77 -9.21 -0.14 13.45
C PRO A 77 -8.31 1.11 13.50
N TYR A 78 -7.09 1.02 12.99
CA TYR A 78 -6.15 2.16 12.97
C TYR A 78 -6.26 3.02 11.72
N PHE A 79 -7.02 2.58 10.72
CA PHE A 79 -7.18 3.30 9.45
C PHE A 79 -8.56 3.92 9.33
N ASP A 80 -8.61 5.22 9.04
CA ASP A 80 -9.83 5.99 8.82
C ASP A 80 -10.39 5.78 7.41
N ALA A 81 -9.51 5.38 6.46
CA ALA A 81 -9.91 5.03 5.10
C ALA A 81 -9.03 3.90 4.54
N ALA A 82 -9.60 3.09 3.64
CA ALA A 82 -8.89 2.07 2.88
C ALA A 82 -9.31 2.14 1.41
N ILE A 83 -8.40 2.59 0.55
CA ILE A 83 -8.59 2.73 -0.88
C ILE A 83 -7.92 1.56 -1.58
N SER A 84 -8.71 0.74 -2.27
CA SER A 84 -8.24 -0.40 -3.06
C SER A 84 -8.13 -0.05 -4.55
N GLY A 85 -7.47 -0.89 -5.32
CA GLY A 85 -7.36 -0.75 -6.77
C GLY A 85 -8.69 -0.73 -7.50
N ASP A 86 -9.74 -1.32 -6.92
CA ASP A 86 -11.10 -1.33 -7.49
C ASP A 86 -11.84 0.01 -7.34
N MET A 87 -11.33 0.90 -6.49
CA MET A 87 -11.94 2.20 -6.17
C MET A 87 -11.38 3.35 -7.01
N VAL A 88 -10.41 3.07 -7.86
CA VAL A 88 -9.74 4.05 -8.74
C VAL A 88 -9.82 3.62 -10.19
N SER A 89 -9.80 4.61 -11.08
CA SER A 89 -9.86 4.37 -12.52
C SER A 89 -8.49 4.04 -13.11
N ARG A 90 -7.43 4.52 -12.49
CA ARG A 90 -6.04 4.38 -12.95
C ARG A 90 -5.16 3.88 -11.83
N CYS A 91 -4.42 2.81 -12.12
CA CYS A 91 -3.49 2.21 -11.18
C CYS A 91 -2.18 3.00 -11.09
N LYS A 92 -1.42 2.80 -10.00
CA LYS A 92 -0.03 3.29 -9.88
C LYS A 92 0.76 2.94 -11.16
N PRO A 93 1.53 3.85 -11.75
CA PRO A 93 2.05 5.11 -11.17
C PRO A 93 1.15 6.35 -11.33
N ASP A 94 -0.15 6.20 -11.65
CA ASP A 94 -1.08 7.32 -11.58
C ASP A 94 -1.33 7.70 -10.10
N PRO A 95 -1.40 9.00 -9.77
CA PRO A 95 -1.56 9.46 -8.40
C PRO A 95 -2.97 9.26 -7.82
N GLU A 96 -3.94 8.82 -8.61
CA GLU A 96 -5.37 8.80 -8.24
C GLU A 96 -5.62 8.13 -6.87
N ILE A 97 -4.91 7.03 -6.58
CA ILE A 97 -5.12 6.30 -5.32
C ILE A 97 -4.72 7.13 -4.08
N TYR A 98 -3.62 7.89 -4.15
CA TYR A 98 -3.17 8.73 -3.04
C TYR A 98 -3.98 10.01 -2.93
N LEU A 99 -4.39 10.59 -4.06
CA LEU A 99 -5.32 11.73 -4.07
C LEU A 99 -6.66 11.34 -3.44
N THR A 100 -7.18 10.15 -3.76
CA THR A 100 -8.42 9.62 -3.17
C THR A 100 -8.26 9.35 -1.68
N ALA A 101 -7.12 8.77 -1.26
CA ALA A 101 -6.84 8.51 0.15
C ALA A 101 -6.74 9.82 0.96
N ALA A 102 -6.00 10.81 0.48
CA ALA A 102 -5.87 12.13 1.12
C ALA A 102 -7.24 12.85 1.21
N ALA A 103 -8.04 12.81 0.14
CA ALA A 103 -9.40 13.36 0.14
C ALA A 103 -10.31 12.67 1.16
N ALA A 104 -10.21 11.34 1.32
CA ALA A 104 -10.97 10.60 2.30
C ALA A 104 -10.61 10.97 3.75
N LEU A 105 -9.36 11.37 4.00
CA LEU A 105 -8.89 11.90 5.28
C LEU A 105 -9.19 13.40 5.46
N GLY A 106 -9.60 14.12 4.41
CA GLY A 106 -9.82 15.57 4.44
C GLY A 106 -8.54 16.40 4.55
N VAL A 107 -7.41 15.87 4.06
CA VAL A 107 -6.09 16.53 4.13
C VAL A 107 -5.52 16.79 2.73
N SER A 108 -4.55 17.72 2.63
CA SER A 108 -3.78 17.90 1.40
C SER A 108 -2.73 16.79 1.26
N PRO A 109 -2.47 16.26 0.06
CA PRO A 109 -1.33 15.36 -0.17
C PRO A 109 0.01 15.93 0.30
N ALA A 110 0.19 17.26 0.22
CA ALA A 110 1.39 17.94 0.70
C ALA A 110 1.60 17.83 2.22
N ASP A 111 0.54 17.53 2.97
CA ASP A 111 0.59 17.31 4.42
C ASP A 111 0.67 15.81 4.76
N CYS A 112 0.82 14.93 3.75
CA CYS A 112 0.87 13.49 3.95
C CYS A 112 2.30 12.94 3.91
N VAL A 113 2.56 11.96 4.77
CA VAL A 113 3.69 11.03 4.64
C VAL A 113 3.18 9.76 3.98
N ILE A 114 3.80 9.37 2.88
CA ILE A 114 3.45 8.13 2.16
C ILE A 114 4.57 7.11 2.33
N PHE A 115 4.21 5.92 2.80
CA PHE A 115 5.09 4.76 2.89
C PHE A 115 4.90 3.87 1.68
N GLU A 116 5.99 3.53 1.00
CA GLU A 116 5.98 2.72 -0.22
C GLU A 116 7.20 1.81 -0.32
N ASP A 117 7.10 0.78 -1.16
CA ASP A 117 8.15 -0.21 -1.37
C ASP A 117 8.38 -0.55 -2.85
N ALA A 118 7.69 0.13 -3.78
CA ALA A 118 7.75 -0.14 -5.21
C ALA A 118 7.85 1.12 -6.05
N TRP A 119 8.58 1.05 -7.18
CA TRP A 119 8.80 2.19 -8.10
C TRP A 119 7.51 2.87 -8.55
N ALA A 120 6.51 2.07 -8.91
CA ALA A 120 5.22 2.62 -9.33
C ALA A 120 4.51 3.40 -8.21
N GLY A 121 4.72 3.00 -6.95
CA GLY A 121 4.19 3.68 -5.78
C GLY A 121 4.91 4.98 -5.48
N PHE A 122 6.24 5.00 -5.54
CA PHE A 122 7.02 6.25 -5.39
C PHE A 122 6.63 7.29 -6.43
N GLU A 123 6.52 6.88 -7.70
CA GLU A 123 6.11 7.79 -8.77
C GLU A 123 4.67 8.30 -8.57
N ALA A 124 3.76 7.44 -8.12
CA ALA A 124 2.39 7.85 -7.79
C ALA A 124 2.35 8.85 -6.63
N ALA A 125 3.14 8.62 -5.56
CA ALA A 125 3.24 9.52 -4.41
C ALA A 125 3.82 10.89 -4.80
N ARG A 126 4.90 10.88 -5.60
CA ARG A 126 5.51 12.10 -6.13
C ARG A 126 4.52 12.90 -7.00
N ARG A 127 3.79 12.23 -7.89
CA ARG A 127 2.78 12.86 -8.75
C ARG A 127 1.57 13.37 -7.97
N ALA A 128 1.24 12.74 -6.84
CA ALA A 128 0.20 13.22 -5.94
C ALA A 128 0.62 14.49 -5.19
N GLY A 129 1.91 14.81 -5.18
CA GLY A 129 2.45 15.93 -4.42
C GLY A 129 2.54 15.63 -2.93
N ALA A 130 2.91 14.39 -2.56
CA ALA A 130 3.13 14.00 -1.18
C ALA A 130 4.17 14.89 -0.50
N GLY A 131 3.91 15.29 0.73
CA GLY A 131 4.84 16.09 1.52
C GLY A 131 6.12 15.35 1.87
N ARG A 132 6.01 14.03 2.08
CA ARG A 132 7.16 13.15 2.32
C ARG A 132 6.89 11.74 1.81
N ILE A 133 7.93 11.10 1.30
CA ILE A 133 7.90 9.69 0.87
C ILE A 133 8.95 8.92 1.67
N VAL A 134 8.50 7.84 2.32
CA VAL A 134 9.37 6.91 3.06
C VAL A 134 9.36 5.57 2.35
N ALA A 135 10.53 5.13 1.91
CA ALA A 135 10.69 3.83 1.27
C ALA A 135 10.92 2.73 2.31
N LEU A 136 10.21 1.60 2.14
CA LEU A 136 10.49 0.35 2.85
C LEU A 136 11.26 -0.61 1.96
N THR A 137 12.21 -1.35 2.55
CA THR A 137 13.02 -2.34 1.84
C THR A 137 12.32 -3.71 1.71
N THR A 138 10.99 -3.73 1.80
CA THR A 138 10.18 -4.97 1.76
C THR A 138 10.11 -5.61 0.37
N THR A 139 10.22 -4.82 -0.70
CA THR A 139 10.15 -5.29 -2.09
C THR A 139 11.47 -5.04 -2.82
N LEU A 140 12.06 -3.87 -2.66
CA LEU A 140 13.31 -3.47 -3.30
C LEU A 140 14.46 -3.49 -2.28
N PRO A 141 15.65 -3.97 -2.66
CA PRO A 141 16.81 -3.95 -1.77
C PRO A 141 17.26 -2.50 -1.51
N ARG A 142 17.79 -2.24 -0.31
CA ARG A 142 18.27 -0.91 0.12
C ARG A 142 19.24 -0.28 -0.88
N GLU A 143 20.19 -1.07 -1.38
CA GLU A 143 21.18 -0.61 -2.35
C GLU A 143 20.58 -0.08 -3.65
N GLU A 144 19.44 -0.63 -4.08
CA GLU A 144 18.71 -0.17 -5.26
C GLU A 144 18.00 1.15 -4.97
N LEU A 145 17.36 1.27 -3.82
CA LEU A 145 16.70 2.48 -3.37
C LEU A 145 17.67 3.65 -3.18
N GLU A 146 18.90 3.38 -2.71
CA GLU A 146 19.95 4.40 -2.52
C GLU A 146 20.54 4.91 -3.85
N ARG A 147 20.56 4.08 -4.89
CA ARG A 147 21.06 4.47 -6.23
C ARG A 147 20.11 5.42 -6.97
N GLU A 148 18.83 5.23 -6.78
CA GLU A 148 17.79 6.03 -7.43
C GLU A 148 16.82 6.57 -6.38
N PRO A 149 17.23 7.58 -5.60
CA PRO A 149 16.44 8.06 -4.49
C PRO A 149 15.13 8.69 -4.98
N GLN A 150 14.04 7.99 -4.76
CA GLN A 150 12.66 8.44 -5.01
C GLN A 150 11.95 8.82 -3.72
N ALA A 151 12.60 8.59 -2.58
CA ALA A 151 12.07 8.81 -1.25
C ALA A 151 12.99 9.71 -0.41
N ASP A 152 12.41 10.39 0.56
CA ASP A 152 13.11 11.29 1.50
C ASP A 152 13.84 10.49 2.59
N ARG A 153 13.37 9.29 2.85
CA ARG A 153 13.96 8.37 3.85
C ARG A 153 13.77 6.91 3.41
N ILE A 154 14.75 6.07 3.75
CA ILE A 154 14.69 4.62 3.54
C ILE A 154 14.73 3.94 4.91
N ILE A 155 13.80 3.03 5.17
CA ILE A 155 13.71 2.23 6.39
C ILE A 155 13.61 0.73 6.05
N ASP A 156 14.08 -0.14 6.94
CA ASP A 156 13.95 -1.58 6.77
C ASP A 156 12.65 -2.09 7.39
N SER A 157 12.19 -1.43 8.44
CA SER A 157 10.92 -1.72 9.10
C SER A 157 10.34 -0.46 9.74
N PHE A 158 9.11 -0.52 10.20
CA PHE A 158 8.50 0.59 10.96
C PHE A 158 9.10 0.76 12.37
N ALA A 159 9.85 -0.24 12.86
CA ALA A 159 10.62 -0.12 14.10
C ALA A 159 11.74 0.94 14.01
N ASP A 160 12.18 1.31 12.78
CA ASP A 160 13.16 2.37 12.57
C ASP A 160 12.60 3.79 12.80
N ILE A 161 11.30 3.91 13.13
CA ILE A 161 10.64 5.19 13.38
C ILE A 161 10.50 5.42 14.88
N ASP A 162 11.52 6.02 15.47
CA ASP A 162 11.54 6.32 16.92
C ASP A 162 10.70 7.55 17.27
N ASP A 163 10.68 8.56 16.40
CA ASP A 163 10.01 9.85 16.60
C ASP A 163 9.04 10.18 15.48
N ILE A 164 7.73 10.21 15.81
CA ILE A 164 6.69 10.64 14.87
C ILE A 164 6.74 12.14 14.56
N GLY A 165 7.26 12.97 15.48
CA GLY A 165 7.47 14.41 15.24
C GLY A 165 8.48 14.64 14.12
N ALA A 166 9.61 13.91 14.15
CA ALA A 166 10.62 13.95 13.09
C ALA A 166 10.12 13.35 11.76
N LEU A 167 9.14 12.43 11.82
CA LEU A 167 8.50 11.88 10.63
C LEU A 167 7.63 12.92 9.92
N LEU A 168 6.97 13.80 10.67
CA LEU A 168 5.99 14.77 10.19
C LEU A 168 6.58 16.17 9.94
N ALA A 169 7.78 16.44 10.43
CA ALA A 169 8.50 17.71 10.23
C ALA A 169 9.12 17.77 8.83
#